data_0ce6444e4319fc18d3efa83ee9030cce
#
_entry.id   0ce6444e4319fc18d3efa83ee9030cce
#
_cell.length_a   1.000
_cell.length_b   1.000
_cell.length_c   1.000
_cell.angle_alpha   90.00
_cell.angle_beta   90.00
_cell.angle_gamma   90.00
#
_symmetry.space_group_name_H-M   'P 1'
#
loop_
_entity.id
_entity.type
_entity.pdbx_description
1 polymer ?
#
loop_
_entity_poly.entity_id
_entity_poly.type
_entity_poly.pdbx_seq_one_letter_code
_entity_poly.pdbx_strand_id
1 'polypeptide(L)'
;MGYGLEGADNNFFYKEYELDIVISLNQYGFPIYEASQKTSPLVVDFDGDGKNEIIYGDYNGYVHILNSDGTEVVDEIFPFSTGNQIWGAVAAGDIDGDSLMDLVITSKTKHLYVVDKDTLKTDYNANVYLLGTPAIGNLDDDDELEIVFSGYDSNNKIFVINPDGSD
;
A
#
# COMPACT_ATOMS: atom_id res chain seq x y z
N MET A 1 42.55 29.33 -62.02
CA MET A 1 41.11 29.63 -62.08
C MET A 1 40.53 29.17 -60.80
N GLY A 2 40.33 30.09 -59.86
CA GLY A 2 39.68 29.80 -58.60
C GLY A 2 38.17 29.85 -58.78
N TYR A 3 37.51 28.83 -58.52
CA TYR A 3 36.05 28.86 -58.35
C TYR A 3 35.76 29.33 -56.93
N GLY A 4 35.46 30.62 -56.82
CA GLY A 4 34.87 31.16 -55.61
C GLY A 4 33.45 30.62 -55.47
N LEU A 5 33.19 29.91 -54.43
CA LEU A 5 31.84 29.65 -53.98
C LEU A 5 31.32 30.87 -53.19
N GLU A 6 31.06 31.95 -53.96
CA GLU A 6 30.26 33.05 -53.43
C GLU A 6 28.80 32.62 -53.48
N GLY A 7 28.18 32.61 -52.34
CA GLY A 7 26.72 32.47 -52.20
C GLY A 7 26.17 31.20 -51.54
N ALA A 8 26.96 30.49 -50.81
CA ALA A 8 26.35 29.64 -49.81
C ALA A 8 25.99 30.52 -48.62
N ASP A 9 24.77 31.05 -48.60
CA ASP A 9 24.17 31.53 -47.37
C ASP A 9 24.21 30.38 -46.40
N ASN A 10 25.17 30.43 -45.46
CA ASN A 10 25.24 29.51 -44.31
C ASN A 10 24.07 29.78 -43.36
N ASN A 11 22.89 29.96 -43.93
CA ASN A 11 21.65 29.85 -43.18
C ASN A 11 21.30 28.37 -43.00
N PHE A 12 22.18 27.68 -42.28
CA PHE A 12 21.71 26.52 -41.58
C PHE A 12 20.68 27.04 -40.61
N PHE A 13 19.41 26.89 -40.97
CA PHE A 13 18.32 27.06 -40.06
C PHE A 13 18.48 25.96 -38.99
N TYR A 14 19.24 26.27 -37.94
CA TYR A 14 19.12 25.56 -36.69
C TYR A 14 17.74 25.92 -36.17
N LYS A 15 16.76 25.12 -36.50
CA LYS A 15 15.51 25.14 -35.78
C LYS A 15 15.85 24.51 -34.46
N GLU A 16 16.15 25.32 -33.44
CA GLU A 16 16.16 24.86 -32.06
C GLU A 16 14.75 24.37 -31.75
N TYR A 17 14.59 23.07 -31.81
CA TYR A 17 13.46 22.45 -31.17
C TYR A 17 13.87 22.40 -29.70
N GLU A 18 13.31 23.27 -28.85
CA GLU A 18 13.22 22.99 -27.45
C GLU A 18 12.37 21.73 -27.34
N LEU A 19 13.04 20.58 -27.30
CA LEU A 19 12.43 19.35 -26.92
C LEU A 19 12.33 19.43 -25.40
N ASP A 20 11.20 19.89 -24.88
CA ASP A 20 10.84 19.68 -23.48
C ASP A 20 10.68 18.18 -23.24
N ILE A 21 11.82 17.50 -23.11
CA ILE A 21 11.82 16.13 -22.61
C ILE A 21 11.51 16.24 -21.12
N VAL A 22 10.23 16.22 -20.79
CA VAL A 22 9.80 15.97 -19.41
C VAL A 22 10.14 14.50 -19.12
N ILE A 23 11.35 14.27 -18.64
CA ILE A 23 11.73 12.96 -18.12
C ILE A 23 10.97 12.82 -16.80
N SER A 24 9.84 12.14 -16.83
CA SER A 24 9.22 11.67 -15.59
C SER A 24 10.18 10.65 -14.96
N LEU A 25 10.71 10.98 -13.78
CA LEU A 25 11.50 10.03 -12.99
C LEU A 25 10.61 9.01 -12.27
N ASN A 26 9.30 9.19 -12.35
CA ASN A 26 8.34 8.25 -11.81
C ASN A 26 8.11 7.11 -12.79
N GLN A 27 7.84 5.94 -12.26
CA GLN A 27 7.34 4.81 -13.03
C GLN A 27 6.03 5.18 -13.72
N TYR A 28 5.72 4.52 -14.84
CA TYR A 28 4.44 4.70 -15.53
C TYR A 28 3.27 4.48 -14.55
N GLY A 29 2.26 5.33 -14.61
CA GLY A 29 1.14 5.33 -13.67
C GLY A 29 1.35 6.16 -12.40
N PHE A 30 2.57 6.66 -12.14
CA PHE A 30 2.88 7.45 -10.94
C PHE A 30 3.38 8.86 -11.26
N PRO A 31 3.20 9.85 -10.33
CA PRO A 31 2.56 9.72 -9.01
C PRO A 31 1.04 9.67 -9.10
N ILE A 32 0.41 9.04 -8.10
CA ILE A 32 -1.04 9.03 -7.92
C ILE A 32 -1.43 10.19 -7.01
N TYR A 33 -2.44 10.95 -7.43
CA TYR A 33 -2.96 12.11 -6.71
C TYR A 33 -4.35 11.80 -6.16
N GLU A 34 -4.47 11.74 -4.86
CA GLU A 34 -5.73 11.55 -4.15
C GLU A 34 -5.86 12.56 -3.00
N ALA A 35 -7.08 12.79 -2.55
CA ALA A 35 -7.39 13.83 -1.57
C ALA A 35 -7.02 13.46 -0.12
N SER A 36 -6.91 12.16 0.19
CA SER A 36 -6.67 11.71 1.56
C SER A 36 -5.19 11.55 1.88
N GLN A 37 -4.82 11.77 3.14
CA GLN A 37 -3.48 11.49 3.64
C GLN A 37 -3.30 9.99 3.81
N LYS A 38 -2.19 9.45 3.31
CA LYS A 38 -1.88 8.03 3.25
C LYS A 38 -0.95 7.60 4.37
N THR A 39 -1.04 6.32 4.73
CA THR A 39 -0.07 5.65 5.60
C THR A 39 1.20 5.29 4.83
N SER A 40 2.20 4.74 5.51
CA SER A 40 3.34 4.14 4.82
C SER A 40 2.89 2.99 3.93
N PRO A 41 3.29 2.94 2.66
CA PRO A 41 2.90 1.86 1.76
C PRO A 41 3.65 0.55 2.09
N LEU A 42 3.00 -0.56 1.81
CA LEU A 42 3.53 -1.90 1.76
C LEU A 42 3.67 -2.31 0.29
N VAL A 43 4.69 -3.11 -0.03
CA VAL A 43 4.88 -3.69 -1.38
C VAL A 43 5.02 -5.20 -1.23
N VAL A 44 4.09 -5.95 -1.81
CA VAL A 44 4.01 -7.41 -1.71
C VAL A 44 3.21 -7.97 -2.89
N ASP A 45 3.50 -9.20 -3.30
CA ASP A 45 2.65 -9.98 -4.21
C ASP A 45 1.44 -10.49 -3.41
N PHE A 46 0.35 -9.73 -3.49
CA PHE A 46 -0.84 -9.98 -2.65
C PHE A 46 -1.78 -11.02 -3.26
N ASP A 47 -1.92 -11.02 -4.56
CA ASP A 47 -2.85 -11.93 -5.26
C ASP A 47 -2.20 -13.21 -5.78
N GLY A 48 -0.85 -13.33 -5.64
CA GLY A 48 -0.07 -14.50 -6.05
C GLY A 48 0.18 -14.58 -7.56
N ASP A 49 0.08 -13.47 -8.30
CA ASP A 49 0.30 -13.44 -9.75
C ASP A 49 1.79 -13.31 -10.13
N GLY A 50 2.68 -13.16 -9.15
CA GLY A 50 4.12 -13.01 -9.31
C GLY A 50 4.57 -11.57 -9.53
N LYS A 51 3.67 -10.60 -9.39
CA LYS A 51 3.98 -9.16 -9.37
C LYS A 51 3.66 -8.60 -7.99
N ASN A 52 4.27 -7.47 -7.68
CA ASN A 52 4.00 -6.82 -6.41
C ASN A 52 2.96 -5.72 -6.59
N GLU A 53 2.04 -5.66 -5.65
CA GLU A 53 1.09 -4.58 -5.44
C GLU A 53 1.62 -3.58 -4.42
N ILE A 54 1.08 -2.36 -4.47
CA ILE A 54 1.30 -1.32 -3.49
C ILE A 54 0.04 -1.16 -2.66
N ILE A 55 0.16 -1.40 -1.36
CA ILE A 55 -0.97 -1.41 -0.43
C ILE A 55 -0.78 -0.30 0.60
N TYR A 56 -1.81 0.49 0.84
CA TYR A 56 -1.78 1.54 1.86
C TYR A 56 -3.16 1.83 2.43
N GLY A 57 -3.19 2.26 3.68
CA GLY A 57 -4.39 2.83 4.29
C GLY A 57 -4.47 4.34 4.12
N ASP A 58 -5.63 4.92 4.34
CA ASP A 58 -5.82 6.35 4.29
C ASP A 58 -6.61 6.92 5.49
N TYR A 59 -6.66 8.25 5.59
CA TYR A 59 -7.39 8.94 6.66
C TYR A 59 -8.90 8.99 6.44
N ASN A 60 -9.41 8.55 5.29
CA ASN A 60 -10.85 8.30 5.09
C ASN A 60 -11.26 6.91 5.61
N GLY A 61 -10.29 6.04 5.94
CA GLY A 61 -10.51 4.72 6.49
C GLY A 61 -10.58 3.62 5.44
N TYR A 62 -10.01 3.84 4.26
CA TYR A 62 -9.92 2.86 3.21
C TYR A 62 -8.53 2.25 3.12
N VAL A 63 -8.46 0.97 2.81
CA VAL A 63 -7.25 0.29 2.35
C VAL A 63 -7.34 0.14 0.85
N HIS A 64 -6.34 0.63 0.16
CA HIS A 64 -6.20 0.63 -1.28
C HIS A 64 -5.13 -0.35 -1.72
N ILE A 65 -5.35 -1.01 -2.84
CA ILE A 65 -4.38 -1.88 -3.51
C ILE A 65 -4.17 -1.35 -4.92
N LEU A 66 -2.93 -1.08 -5.27
CA LEU A 66 -2.56 -0.63 -6.61
C LEU A 66 -1.66 -1.68 -7.26
N ASN A 67 -1.98 -2.01 -8.48
CA ASN A 67 -1.09 -2.78 -9.35
C ASN A 67 0.21 -2.02 -9.64
N SER A 68 1.22 -2.72 -10.12
CA SER A 68 2.54 -2.15 -10.45
C SER A 68 2.50 -1.05 -11.52
N ASP A 69 1.42 -0.93 -12.28
CA ASP A 69 1.19 0.13 -13.27
C ASP A 69 0.36 1.31 -12.73
N GLY A 70 0.02 1.29 -11.44
CA GLY A 70 -0.74 2.34 -10.75
C GLY A 70 -2.25 2.22 -10.91
N THR A 71 -2.77 1.18 -11.55
CA THR A 71 -4.21 0.93 -11.58
C THR A 71 -4.69 0.39 -10.23
N GLU A 72 -5.81 0.89 -9.73
CA GLU A 72 -6.39 0.44 -8.48
C GLU A 72 -7.18 -0.85 -8.66
N VAL A 73 -7.02 -1.78 -7.71
CA VAL A 73 -7.86 -2.97 -7.58
C VAL A 73 -9.20 -2.55 -7.00
N VAL A 74 -10.28 -2.80 -7.75
CA VAL A 74 -11.66 -2.49 -7.32
C VAL A 74 -12.52 -3.74 -7.53
N ASP A 75 -12.96 -4.34 -6.44
CA ASP A 75 -13.78 -5.56 -6.43
C ASP A 75 -14.82 -5.52 -5.29
N GLU A 76 -15.27 -6.68 -4.81
CA GLU A 76 -16.27 -6.78 -3.73
C GLU A 76 -15.66 -6.45 -2.34
N ILE A 77 -14.35 -6.59 -2.17
CA ILE A 77 -13.64 -6.38 -0.90
C ILE A 77 -12.89 -5.05 -0.93
N PHE A 78 -12.19 -4.74 -2.02
CA PHE A 78 -11.33 -3.56 -2.12
C PHE A 78 -11.90 -2.46 -3.02
N PRO A 79 -11.70 -1.17 -2.63
CA PRO A 79 -11.03 -0.67 -1.43
C PRO A 79 -11.76 -1.08 -0.14
N PHE A 80 -11.03 -1.69 0.80
CA PHE A 80 -11.61 -2.17 2.06
C PHE A 80 -11.87 -1.01 3.01
N SER A 81 -13.11 -0.87 3.50
CA SER A 81 -13.51 0.21 4.41
C SER A 81 -13.51 -0.22 5.86
N THR A 82 -12.69 0.41 6.68
CA THR A 82 -12.72 0.25 8.15
C THR A 82 -13.72 1.18 8.84
N GLY A 83 -14.27 2.18 8.12
CA GLY A 83 -15.22 3.16 8.66
C GLY A 83 -14.60 4.32 9.46
N ASN A 84 -13.30 4.35 9.71
CA ASN A 84 -12.58 5.46 10.36
C ASN A 84 -11.10 5.43 9.97
N GLN A 85 -10.39 6.51 10.28
CA GLN A 85 -8.99 6.74 9.91
C GLN A 85 -8.07 5.55 10.21
N ILE A 86 -7.21 5.26 9.25
CA ILE A 86 -6.09 4.33 9.37
C ILE A 86 -4.82 5.18 9.51
N TRP A 87 -4.06 4.97 10.61
CA TRP A 87 -2.85 5.73 10.91
C TRP A 87 -1.59 4.89 10.82
N GLY A 88 -1.69 3.61 11.19
CA GLY A 88 -0.61 2.63 11.03
C GLY A 88 -0.48 2.13 9.59
N ALA A 89 0.69 1.67 9.22
CA ALA A 89 0.85 0.92 7.98
C ALA A 89 0.09 -0.41 8.07
N VAL A 90 -0.27 -0.97 6.93
CA VAL A 90 -0.80 -2.33 6.82
C VAL A 90 0.36 -3.32 6.97
N ALA A 91 0.14 -4.43 7.68
CA ALA A 91 1.05 -5.58 7.67
C ALA A 91 0.47 -6.69 6.78
N ALA A 92 1.31 -7.54 6.22
CA ALA A 92 0.87 -8.68 5.41
C ALA A 92 1.67 -9.94 5.72
N GLY A 93 1.02 -11.09 5.62
CA GLY A 93 1.57 -12.43 5.77
C GLY A 93 0.48 -13.48 5.53
N ASP A 94 0.87 -14.71 5.24
CA ASP A 94 -0.01 -15.88 5.33
C ASP A 94 -0.06 -16.24 6.83
N ILE A 95 -1.09 -15.73 7.52
CA ILE A 95 -1.13 -15.82 8.99
C ILE A 95 -1.87 -17.05 9.52
N ASP A 96 -2.71 -17.66 8.71
CA ASP A 96 -3.48 -18.86 9.07
C ASP A 96 -3.04 -20.11 8.29
N GLY A 97 -2.00 -20.02 7.46
CA GLY A 97 -1.39 -21.14 6.76
C GLY A 97 -2.18 -21.64 5.54
N ASP A 98 -3.11 -20.84 5.02
CA ASP A 98 -3.93 -21.23 3.86
C ASP A 98 -3.26 -20.96 2.50
N SER A 99 -2.05 -20.42 2.51
CA SER A 99 -1.23 -20.03 1.37
C SER A 99 -1.74 -18.79 0.62
N LEU A 100 -2.69 -18.05 1.16
CA LEU A 100 -3.08 -16.72 0.71
C LEU A 100 -2.40 -15.65 1.57
N MET A 101 -2.20 -14.48 0.99
CA MET A 101 -1.67 -13.35 1.72
C MET A 101 -2.81 -12.64 2.47
N ASP A 102 -2.64 -12.46 3.78
CA ASP A 102 -3.56 -11.70 4.61
C ASP A 102 -3.03 -10.29 4.87
N LEU A 103 -3.92 -9.32 4.93
CA LEU A 103 -3.64 -7.96 5.37
C LEU A 103 -4.15 -7.75 6.79
N VAL A 104 -3.28 -7.25 7.65
CA VAL A 104 -3.64 -6.89 9.03
C VAL A 104 -3.70 -5.37 9.15
N ILE A 105 -4.87 -4.86 9.53
CA ILE A 105 -5.20 -3.45 9.51
C ILE A 105 -5.65 -2.98 10.88
N THR A 106 -5.01 -1.97 11.42
CA THR A 106 -5.46 -1.30 12.65
C THR A 106 -6.18 0.00 12.31
N SER A 107 -7.31 0.26 12.96
CA SER A 107 -8.13 1.42 12.68
C SER A 107 -8.54 2.18 13.95
N LYS A 108 -8.81 3.46 13.77
CA LYS A 108 -9.39 4.32 14.78
C LYS A 108 -10.83 3.97 15.19
N THR A 109 -11.44 2.99 14.50
CA THR A 109 -12.68 2.34 14.94
C THR A 109 -12.52 1.57 16.23
N LYS A 110 -11.29 1.36 16.71
CA LYS A 110 -10.89 0.46 17.81
C LYS A 110 -10.84 -1.01 17.40
N HIS A 111 -10.89 -1.28 16.11
CA HIS A 111 -10.87 -2.61 15.54
C HIS A 111 -9.57 -2.88 14.83
N LEU A 112 -9.14 -4.13 14.90
CA LEU A 112 -8.18 -4.74 14.02
C LEU A 112 -8.95 -5.64 13.06
N TYR A 113 -8.57 -5.58 11.79
CA TYR A 113 -9.17 -6.40 10.73
C TYR A 113 -8.10 -7.28 10.10
N VAL A 114 -8.47 -8.51 9.79
CA VAL A 114 -7.70 -9.43 8.95
C VAL A 114 -8.52 -9.69 7.69
N VAL A 115 -7.92 -9.39 6.54
CA VAL A 115 -8.60 -9.44 5.24
C VAL A 115 -7.70 -10.11 4.23
N ASP A 116 -8.14 -11.15 3.56
CA ASP A 116 -7.48 -11.67 2.36
C ASP A 116 -8.10 -11.05 1.09
N LYS A 117 -7.70 -11.53 -0.08
CA LYS A 117 -8.21 -11.03 -1.37
C LYS A 117 -9.70 -11.30 -1.59
N ASP A 118 -10.28 -12.26 -0.88
CA ASP A 118 -11.63 -12.76 -1.11
C ASP A 118 -12.60 -12.47 0.04
N THR A 119 -12.09 -12.25 1.28
CA THR A 119 -12.96 -12.16 2.46
C THR A 119 -12.35 -11.39 3.64
N LEU A 120 -13.23 -10.86 4.49
CA LEU A 120 -12.90 -10.41 5.83
C LEU A 120 -12.86 -11.64 6.75
N LYS A 121 -11.67 -12.04 7.21
CA LYS A 121 -11.48 -13.20 8.11
C LYS A 121 -11.76 -12.85 9.57
N THR A 122 -11.25 -11.71 10.04
CA THR A 122 -11.33 -11.32 11.45
C THR A 122 -11.67 -9.85 11.61
N ASP A 123 -12.56 -9.56 12.57
CA ASP A 123 -12.90 -8.23 13.05
C ASP A 123 -12.82 -8.23 14.59
N TYR A 124 -11.65 -7.87 15.12
CA TYR A 124 -11.35 -7.89 16.55
C TYR A 124 -11.53 -6.50 17.17
N ASN A 125 -12.41 -6.37 18.17
CA ASN A 125 -12.62 -5.13 18.90
C ASN A 125 -11.71 -5.03 20.13
N ALA A 126 -10.63 -4.28 20.04
CA ALA A 126 -9.71 -4.00 21.14
C ALA A 126 -10.28 -3.05 22.20
N ASN A 127 -11.41 -2.38 21.92
CA ASN A 127 -12.04 -1.34 22.75
C ASN A 127 -11.17 -0.12 23.08
N VAL A 128 -10.02 0.02 22.40
CA VAL A 128 -9.10 1.17 22.46
C VAL A 128 -8.73 1.60 21.06
N TYR A 129 -8.35 2.87 20.86
CA TYR A 129 -7.90 3.32 19.54
C TYR A 129 -6.63 2.60 19.12
N LEU A 130 -6.61 2.12 17.88
CA LEU A 130 -5.47 1.47 17.27
C LEU A 130 -4.86 2.41 16.26
N LEU A 131 -3.66 2.91 16.54
CA LEU A 131 -3.00 3.95 15.75
C LEU A 131 -1.63 3.52 15.21
N GLY A 132 -1.11 2.39 15.70
CA GLY A 132 0.18 1.85 15.33
C GLY A 132 0.08 0.80 14.23
N THR A 133 1.19 0.56 13.55
CA THR A 133 1.35 -0.56 12.63
C THR A 133 1.37 -1.88 13.41
N PRO A 134 0.58 -2.90 13.04
CA PRO A 134 0.67 -4.22 13.64
C PRO A 134 1.95 -4.94 13.17
N ALA A 135 2.36 -5.94 13.92
CA ALA A 135 3.43 -6.87 13.55
C ALA A 135 2.87 -8.29 13.52
N ILE A 136 3.47 -9.14 12.70
CA ILE A 136 3.10 -10.54 12.53
C ILE A 136 4.33 -11.39 12.82
N GLY A 137 4.15 -12.49 13.54
CA GLY A 137 5.25 -13.42 13.80
C GLY A 137 4.81 -14.57 14.70
N ASN A 138 5.40 -15.73 14.51
CA ASN A 138 5.18 -16.90 15.38
C ASN A 138 5.82 -16.63 16.75
N LEU A 139 5.00 -16.61 17.80
CA LEU A 139 5.40 -16.35 19.18
C LEU A 139 5.24 -17.57 20.09
N ASP A 140 4.63 -18.62 19.60
CA ASP A 140 4.50 -19.89 20.31
C ASP A 140 4.96 -21.08 19.46
N ASP A 141 4.56 -22.29 19.77
CA ASP A 141 5.06 -23.49 19.13
C ASP A 141 4.08 -24.09 18.10
N ASP A 142 3.03 -23.34 17.68
CA ASP A 142 2.13 -23.79 16.63
C ASP A 142 2.50 -23.26 15.23
N ASP A 143 1.73 -23.60 14.21
CA ASP A 143 2.03 -23.25 12.83
C ASP A 143 1.40 -21.90 12.40
N GLU A 144 0.52 -21.31 13.22
CA GLU A 144 -0.11 -20.03 12.94
C GLU A 144 0.80 -18.86 13.33
N LEU A 145 0.52 -17.67 12.83
CA LEU A 145 1.28 -16.47 13.16
C LEU A 145 0.45 -15.53 14.01
N GLU A 146 0.98 -15.14 15.17
CA GLU A 146 0.31 -14.17 16.03
C GLU A 146 0.38 -12.76 15.47
N ILE A 147 -0.64 -11.99 15.80
CA ILE A 147 -0.75 -10.57 15.50
C ILE A 147 -0.47 -9.77 16.77
N VAL A 148 0.58 -8.95 16.70
CA VAL A 148 1.00 -8.06 17.79
C VAL A 148 0.65 -6.63 17.45
N PHE A 149 -0.09 -5.94 18.30
CA PHE A 149 -0.44 -4.55 18.09
C PHE A 149 -0.59 -3.78 19.40
N SER A 150 -0.60 -2.44 19.32
CA SER A 150 -0.70 -1.58 20.49
C SER A 150 -1.98 -0.74 20.48
N GLY A 151 -2.57 -0.60 21.66
CA GLY A 151 -3.69 0.29 21.91
C GLY A 151 -3.21 1.68 22.35
N TYR A 152 -3.90 2.71 21.92
CA TYR A 152 -3.69 4.08 22.36
C TYR A 152 -4.76 4.46 23.37
N ASP A 153 -4.44 4.26 24.65
CA ASP A 153 -5.23 4.70 25.80
C ASP A 153 -4.32 5.01 27.00
N SER A 154 -4.91 5.32 28.14
CA SER A 154 -4.17 5.62 29.37
C SER A 154 -3.37 4.44 29.94
N ASN A 155 -3.62 3.24 29.47
CA ASN A 155 -3.01 1.98 29.99
C ASN A 155 -1.90 1.44 29.07
N ASN A 156 -1.72 1.99 27.85
CA ASN A 156 -0.66 1.64 26.90
C ASN A 156 -0.49 0.11 26.73
N LYS A 157 -1.57 -0.57 26.35
CA LYS A 157 -1.57 -2.02 26.18
C LYS A 157 -0.87 -2.46 24.91
N ILE A 158 -0.20 -3.61 24.99
CA ILE A 158 0.17 -4.43 23.84
C ILE A 158 -0.76 -5.64 23.84
N PHE A 159 -1.29 -5.95 22.69
CA PHE A 159 -2.14 -7.11 22.44
C PHE A 159 -1.36 -8.12 21.61
N VAL A 160 -1.60 -9.38 21.88
CA VAL A 160 -1.15 -10.52 21.07
C VAL A 160 -2.38 -11.39 20.88
N ILE A 161 -2.73 -11.69 19.66
CA ILE A 161 -3.91 -12.53 19.34
C ILE A 161 -3.57 -13.49 18.21
N ASN A 162 -4.27 -14.61 18.16
CA ASN A 162 -4.25 -15.52 17.03
C ASN A 162 -5.00 -14.94 15.81
N PRO A 163 -4.83 -15.51 14.60
CA PRO A 163 -5.50 -15.03 13.39
C PRO A 163 -7.01 -14.93 13.49
N ASP A 164 -7.64 -15.82 14.26
CA ASP A 164 -9.10 -15.86 14.49
C ASP A 164 -9.59 -14.84 15.54
N GLY A 165 -8.68 -14.08 16.15
CA GLY A 165 -8.97 -13.10 17.20
C GLY A 165 -9.07 -13.69 18.60
N SER A 166 -8.69 -14.95 18.83
CA SER A 166 -8.55 -15.54 20.17
C SER A 166 -7.25 -15.11 20.84
N ASP A 167 -7.22 -15.18 22.20
CA ASP A 167 -6.05 -14.88 23.03
C ASP A 167 -5.18 -16.13 23.21
#